data_7ee1822c8f2e948527aa0d94cc2a6350
#
_entry.id   7ee1822c8f2e948527aa0d94cc2a6350
#
_cell.length_a   1.000
_cell.length_b   1.000
_cell.length_c   1.000
_cell.angle_alpha   90.00
_cell.angle_beta   90.00
_cell.angle_gamma   90.00
#
_symmetry.space_group_name_H-M   'P 1'
#
loop_
_entity.id
_entity.type
_entity.pdbx_description
1 polymer ?
#
loop_
_entity_poly.entity_id
_entity_poly.type
_entity_poly.pdbx_seq_one_letter_code
_entity_poly.pdbx_strand_id
1 'polypeptide(L)'
;MVDFKKRSWIITASVCAVTAAVLVACGKKEEVKQAEPAKAEVKAEPLKIAFAYVGPVGDGGWTFAHDNARKALEKEFGDKIQTTFVENVPESADAERVIRDMVGQGNKLIFGTTFGYMDPMLKVAADNKDVKFEHATGYKQADNMRTYDSRTYEGAYMAGVIAGKMTKTNTLGVVASIPIPEVIRNINSFTLGAQSSNPKIKTKVVWVNEWFNPPKETEAATSLINGGADVLFQNTDSPAVLKTAQDKGKRAFGWDSDMTAYGPKAHLASAIINWTPYYIKATREALEGKWTGGGQTWSGVKDGAIDIVSIADDVPADTKAKVEEIKKGLTDGSFAIWKGPLMDNTGKEVLSKDSVADDKFLSGVNFYVKGVDGKVPGGK
;
A
#
# COMPACT_ATOMS: atom_id res chain seq x y z
N MET A 1 26.70 35.56 -53.27
CA MET A 1 26.43 36.91 -53.79
C MET A 1 25.46 37.64 -52.90
N VAL A 2 25.93 38.79 -52.41
CA VAL A 2 25.15 39.92 -51.85
C VAL A 2 24.56 39.68 -50.46
N ASP A 3 24.68 40.54 -49.46
CA ASP A 3 25.70 41.54 -49.04
C ASP A 3 25.32 41.98 -47.61
N PHE A 4 26.29 42.42 -46.90
CA PHE A 4 26.24 42.96 -45.54
C PHE A 4 25.45 44.27 -45.44
N LYS A 5 24.77 44.53 -44.31
CA LYS A 5 24.75 45.87 -43.71
C LYS A 5 24.53 45.83 -42.19
N LYS A 6 25.64 46.23 -41.51
CA LYS A 6 25.70 46.70 -40.12
C LYS A 6 24.86 47.97 -39.93
N ARG A 7 24.20 48.14 -38.81
CA ARG A 7 23.85 49.45 -38.25
C ARG A 7 24.11 49.44 -36.74
N SER A 8 25.13 50.16 -36.39
CA SER A 8 25.52 50.68 -35.07
C SER A 8 24.57 51.81 -34.68
N TRP A 9 24.10 51.86 -33.45
CA TRP A 9 23.49 53.05 -32.85
C TRP A 9 24.11 53.33 -31.48
N ILE A 10 24.57 54.56 -31.37
CA ILE A 10 25.36 55.22 -30.34
C ILE A 10 24.42 55.63 -29.20
N ILE A 11 24.90 55.39 -27.99
CA ILE A 11 24.30 55.85 -26.74
C ILE A 11 24.69 57.29 -26.50
N THR A 12 23.71 58.17 -26.27
CA THR A 12 23.94 59.53 -25.80
C THR A 12 23.53 59.63 -24.34
N ALA A 13 24.50 59.89 -23.47
CA ALA A 13 24.30 60.23 -22.06
C ALA A 13 23.88 61.70 -21.92
N SER A 14 22.78 61.94 -21.25
CA SER A 14 22.41 63.29 -20.79
C SER A 14 22.60 63.42 -19.27
N VAL A 15 23.56 64.21 -18.90
CA VAL A 15 23.79 64.72 -17.53
C VAL A 15 22.90 65.93 -17.31
N CYS A 16 21.99 65.89 -16.34
CA CYS A 16 21.35 67.10 -15.81
C CYS A 16 21.79 67.34 -14.38
N ALA A 17 22.64 68.39 -14.23
CA ALA A 17 22.94 69.00 -12.94
C ALA A 17 21.80 69.91 -12.52
N VAL A 18 21.33 69.75 -11.30
CA VAL A 18 20.41 70.76 -10.66
C VAL A 18 21.05 71.18 -9.34
N THR A 19 21.25 72.45 -9.28
CA THR A 19 21.89 73.27 -8.24
C THR A 19 21.10 73.29 -6.94
N ALA A 20 21.85 73.24 -5.84
CA ALA A 20 21.36 73.37 -4.46
C ALA A 20 20.82 74.78 -4.14
N ALA A 21 19.73 74.88 -3.44
CA ALA A 21 19.28 76.03 -2.64
C ALA A 21 19.18 75.60 -1.18
N VAL A 22 20.05 76.20 -0.35
CA VAL A 22 20.08 76.00 1.10
C VAL A 22 19.02 76.94 1.74
N LEU A 23 18.09 76.38 2.45
CA LEU A 23 17.28 77.13 3.44
C LEU A 23 17.42 76.41 4.79
N VAL A 24 18.06 77.10 5.72
CA VAL A 24 18.20 76.77 7.14
C VAL A 24 16.87 77.07 7.85
N ALA A 25 16.24 76.05 8.41
CA ALA A 25 15.23 76.22 9.45
C ALA A 25 15.42 75.12 10.53
N CYS A 26 15.65 75.59 11.77
CA CYS A 26 15.77 74.75 12.97
C CYS A 26 14.50 73.95 13.22
N GLY A 27 14.63 72.63 13.47
CA GLY A 27 13.51 71.84 14.02
C GLY A 27 13.87 70.37 14.09
N LYS A 28 14.03 69.86 15.30
CA LYS A 28 14.01 68.50 15.82
C LYS A 28 14.46 67.35 14.86
N LYS A 29 15.55 66.70 15.24
CA LYS A 29 15.95 65.39 14.73
C LYS A 29 14.88 64.34 15.05
N GLU A 30 14.10 63.93 14.07
CA GLU A 30 13.46 62.63 14.06
C GLU A 30 14.43 61.62 13.44
N GLU A 31 14.83 60.63 14.22
CA GLU A 31 15.59 59.48 13.72
C GLU A 31 14.66 58.69 12.78
N VAL A 32 14.92 58.78 11.49
CA VAL A 32 14.34 57.88 10.50
C VAL A 32 14.98 56.51 10.75
N LYS A 33 14.30 55.60 11.44
CA LYS A 33 14.65 54.21 11.46
C LYS A 33 14.60 53.71 10.01
N GLN A 34 15.79 53.45 9.43
CA GLN A 34 15.90 52.65 8.22
C GLN A 34 15.26 51.29 8.47
N ALA A 35 14.14 51.00 7.78
CA ALA A 35 13.58 49.67 7.75
C ALA A 35 14.63 48.74 7.13
N GLU A 36 15.13 47.78 7.90
CA GLU A 36 15.90 46.66 7.37
C GLU A 36 15.12 46.02 6.22
N PRO A 37 15.77 45.73 5.07
CA PRO A 37 15.10 44.99 4.02
C PRO A 37 14.66 43.63 4.56
N ALA A 38 13.36 43.35 4.50
CA ALA A 38 12.82 42.04 4.84
C ALA A 38 13.65 41.00 4.09
N LYS A 39 14.36 40.13 4.83
CA LYS A 39 14.98 38.94 4.28
C LYS A 39 13.91 38.19 3.50
N ALA A 40 14.03 38.12 2.20
CA ALA A 40 13.24 37.24 1.38
C ALA A 40 13.42 35.82 1.97
N GLU A 41 12.35 35.24 2.50
CA GLU A 41 12.34 33.82 2.88
C GLU A 41 12.73 33.02 1.63
N VAL A 42 13.91 32.46 1.63
CA VAL A 42 14.32 31.47 0.62
C VAL A 42 13.40 30.27 0.84
N LYS A 43 12.38 30.12 0.01
CA LYS A 43 11.48 28.97 0.05
C LYS A 43 12.35 27.71 -0.12
N ALA A 44 12.36 26.85 0.89
CA ALA A 44 13.14 25.61 0.81
C ALA A 44 12.63 24.79 -0.39
N GLU A 45 13.55 24.17 -1.13
CA GLU A 45 13.15 23.27 -2.22
C GLU A 45 12.27 22.12 -1.68
N PRO A 46 11.21 21.71 -2.41
CA PRO A 46 10.35 20.63 -1.98
C PRO A 46 11.10 19.30 -1.90
N LEU A 47 10.78 18.48 -0.92
CA LEU A 47 11.28 17.11 -0.84
C LEU A 47 10.71 16.31 -2.03
N LYS A 48 11.61 15.82 -2.90
CA LYS A 48 11.22 14.97 -4.03
C LYS A 48 11.05 13.53 -3.57
N ILE A 49 9.89 12.96 -3.87
CA ILE A 49 9.48 11.62 -3.47
C ILE A 49 9.08 10.83 -4.71
N ALA A 50 9.59 9.61 -4.88
CA ALA A 50 9.23 8.75 -5.99
C ALA A 50 8.60 7.43 -5.53
N PHE A 51 7.72 6.88 -6.37
CA PHE A 51 7.03 5.63 -6.15
C PHE A 51 7.23 4.69 -7.33
N ALA A 52 7.74 3.48 -7.07
CA ALA A 52 7.80 2.40 -8.05
C ALA A 52 6.62 1.46 -7.80
N TYR A 53 5.70 1.39 -8.76
CA TYR A 53 4.49 0.58 -8.70
C TYR A 53 4.60 -0.67 -9.57
N VAL A 54 4.19 -1.82 -9.04
CA VAL A 54 4.21 -3.11 -9.74
C VAL A 54 3.10 -3.21 -10.79
N GLY A 55 1.96 -2.60 -10.54
CA GLY A 55 0.80 -2.57 -11.43
C GLY A 55 0.41 -1.15 -11.86
N PRO A 56 -0.68 -1.00 -12.62
CA PRO A 56 -1.22 0.30 -13.00
C PRO A 56 -1.98 0.94 -11.83
N VAL A 57 -1.98 2.27 -11.72
CA VAL A 57 -2.75 3.00 -10.67
C VAL A 57 -4.26 2.80 -10.77
N GLY A 58 -4.73 2.24 -11.89
CA GLY A 58 -6.13 1.89 -12.13
C GLY A 58 -6.46 0.43 -11.89
N ASP A 59 -5.59 -0.37 -11.24
CA ASP A 59 -5.83 -1.79 -10.97
C ASP A 59 -7.08 -2.03 -10.11
N GLY A 60 -7.43 -1.07 -9.28
CA GLY A 60 -8.56 -1.13 -8.36
C GLY A 60 -8.22 -1.84 -7.03
N GLY A 61 -6.99 -2.30 -6.85
CA GLY A 61 -6.50 -3.04 -5.69
C GLY A 61 -5.23 -2.44 -5.10
N TRP A 62 -4.13 -3.20 -5.17
CA TRP A 62 -2.86 -2.89 -4.50
C TRP A 62 -2.25 -1.56 -4.92
N THR A 63 -1.99 -1.38 -6.21
CA THR A 63 -1.38 -0.13 -6.71
C THR A 63 -2.30 1.06 -6.53
N PHE A 64 -3.61 0.87 -6.72
CA PHE A 64 -4.61 1.90 -6.45
C PHE A 64 -4.58 2.36 -4.98
N ALA A 65 -4.47 1.44 -4.01
CA ALA A 65 -4.37 1.77 -2.59
C ALA A 65 -3.09 2.58 -2.27
N HIS A 66 -1.94 2.21 -2.85
CA HIS A 66 -0.69 2.95 -2.73
C HIS A 66 -0.78 4.35 -3.35
N ASP A 67 -1.36 4.49 -4.53
CA ASP A 67 -1.50 5.79 -5.21
C ASP A 67 -2.47 6.73 -4.48
N ASN A 68 -3.52 6.18 -3.85
CA ASN A 68 -4.39 6.97 -2.98
C ASN A 68 -3.63 7.55 -1.79
N ALA A 69 -2.72 6.78 -1.19
CA ALA A 69 -1.86 7.28 -0.12
C ALA A 69 -0.85 8.33 -0.63
N ARG A 70 -0.28 8.16 -1.84
CA ARG A 70 0.55 9.19 -2.49
C ARG A 70 -0.23 10.50 -2.68
N LYS A 71 -1.46 10.44 -3.19
CA LYS A 71 -2.34 11.61 -3.34
C LYS A 71 -2.67 12.27 -2.00
N ALA A 72 -2.81 11.46 -0.95
CA ALA A 72 -3.01 11.98 0.40
C ALA A 72 -1.78 12.74 0.92
N LEU A 73 -0.55 12.31 0.56
CA LEU A 73 0.67 13.08 0.86
C LEU A 73 0.65 14.46 0.20
N GLU A 74 0.28 14.53 -1.08
CA GLU A 74 0.21 15.82 -1.81
C GLU A 74 -0.80 16.77 -1.14
N LYS A 75 -1.92 16.22 -0.66
CA LYS A 75 -2.93 17.00 0.08
C LYS A 75 -2.42 17.46 1.45
N GLU A 76 -1.71 16.61 2.19
CA GLU A 76 -1.21 16.89 3.55
C GLU A 76 -0.07 17.91 3.54
N PHE A 77 0.90 17.74 2.63
CA PHE A 77 2.15 18.51 2.67
C PHE A 77 2.21 19.65 1.66
N GLY A 78 1.34 19.65 0.65
CA GLY A 78 1.28 20.71 -0.37
C GLY A 78 2.62 20.94 -1.06
N ASP A 79 3.05 22.21 -1.11
CA ASP A 79 4.28 22.64 -1.77
C ASP A 79 5.59 22.26 -1.03
N LYS A 80 5.52 21.61 0.11
CA LYS A 80 6.68 21.06 0.82
C LYS A 80 7.25 19.80 0.18
N ILE A 81 6.46 19.13 -0.66
CA ILE A 81 6.86 17.90 -1.34
C ILE A 81 6.54 17.96 -2.84
N GLN A 82 7.22 17.12 -3.61
CA GLN A 82 6.89 16.84 -5.00
C GLN A 82 6.91 15.34 -5.21
N THR A 83 5.81 14.74 -5.67
CA THR A 83 5.74 13.30 -5.90
C THR A 83 5.81 12.96 -7.39
N THR A 84 6.44 11.84 -7.70
CA THR A 84 6.46 11.20 -9.02
C THR A 84 6.25 9.71 -8.86
N PHE A 85 5.82 9.02 -9.92
CA PHE A 85 5.67 7.56 -9.90
C PHE A 85 5.96 6.94 -11.27
N VAL A 86 6.28 5.66 -11.28
CA VAL A 86 6.37 4.83 -12.48
C VAL A 86 5.53 3.57 -12.23
N GLU A 87 4.63 3.30 -13.18
CA GLU A 87 3.72 2.14 -13.15
C GLU A 87 4.29 0.93 -13.90
N ASN A 88 3.74 -0.25 -13.60
CA ASN A 88 4.06 -1.48 -14.32
C ASN A 88 5.56 -1.79 -14.33
N VAL A 89 6.24 -1.49 -13.22
CA VAL A 89 7.65 -1.84 -13.06
C VAL A 89 7.75 -3.32 -12.71
N PRO A 90 8.33 -4.16 -13.58
CA PRO A 90 8.38 -5.59 -13.32
C PRO A 90 9.34 -5.94 -12.18
N GLU A 91 9.04 -7.01 -11.44
CA GLU A 91 9.89 -7.55 -10.36
C GLU A 91 11.12 -8.28 -10.94
N SER A 92 11.96 -7.55 -11.64
CA SER A 92 13.14 -8.05 -12.37
C SER A 92 14.31 -7.07 -12.26
N ALA A 93 15.35 -7.25 -13.07
CA ALA A 93 16.45 -6.28 -13.18
C ALA A 93 15.99 -4.87 -13.62
N ASP A 94 14.84 -4.75 -14.26
CA ASP A 94 14.27 -3.46 -14.63
C ASP A 94 13.89 -2.62 -13.40
N ALA A 95 13.47 -3.24 -12.31
CA ALA A 95 13.19 -2.53 -11.06
C ALA A 95 14.43 -1.77 -10.56
N GLU A 96 15.61 -2.40 -10.60
CA GLU A 96 16.87 -1.72 -10.21
C GLU A 96 17.13 -0.50 -11.10
N ARG A 97 16.97 -0.64 -12.42
CA ARG A 97 17.17 0.46 -13.37
C ARG A 97 16.21 1.62 -13.10
N VAL A 98 14.92 1.34 -12.95
CA VAL A 98 13.90 2.38 -12.68
C VAL A 98 14.18 3.09 -11.36
N ILE A 99 14.54 2.36 -10.31
CA ILE A 99 14.84 2.96 -9.00
C ILE A 99 16.12 3.83 -9.07
N ARG A 100 17.16 3.42 -9.85
CA ARG A 100 18.35 4.25 -10.12
C ARG A 100 17.98 5.51 -10.89
N ASP A 101 17.09 5.42 -11.86
CA ASP A 101 16.61 6.59 -12.62
C ASP A 101 15.86 7.57 -11.69
N MET A 102 15.05 7.06 -10.75
CA MET A 102 14.40 7.90 -9.73
C MET A 102 15.41 8.64 -8.85
N VAL A 103 16.49 7.96 -8.42
CA VAL A 103 17.61 8.62 -7.69
C VAL A 103 18.26 9.69 -8.56
N GLY A 104 18.55 9.38 -9.82
CA GLY A 104 19.16 10.31 -10.80
C GLY A 104 18.32 11.57 -11.05
N GLN A 105 17.00 11.49 -10.91
CA GLN A 105 16.05 12.62 -10.98
C GLN A 105 16.05 13.49 -9.72
N GLY A 106 16.85 13.14 -8.71
CA GLY A 106 17.02 13.90 -7.48
C GLY A 106 16.00 13.57 -6.39
N ASN A 107 15.26 12.47 -6.51
CA ASN A 107 14.37 12.02 -5.44
C ASN A 107 15.19 11.62 -4.20
N LYS A 108 14.73 12.03 -3.01
CA LYS A 108 15.40 11.81 -1.72
C LYS A 108 14.65 10.84 -0.79
N LEU A 109 13.42 10.48 -1.16
CA LEU A 109 12.62 9.44 -0.51
C LEU A 109 11.98 8.60 -1.61
N ILE A 110 12.21 7.28 -1.61
CA ILE A 110 11.74 6.38 -2.66
C ILE A 110 10.98 5.23 -2.03
N PHE A 111 9.73 5.05 -2.47
CA PHE A 111 8.87 3.94 -2.08
C PHE A 111 8.86 2.88 -3.18
N GLY A 112 9.29 1.66 -2.85
CA GLY A 112 9.11 0.48 -3.69
C GLY A 112 7.98 -0.38 -3.12
N THR A 113 6.93 -0.57 -3.89
CA THR A 113 5.63 -1.01 -3.38
C THR A 113 5.32 -2.48 -3.59
N THR A 114 6.33 -3.33 -3.75
CA THR A 114 6.12 -4.77 -3.88
C THR A 114 7.29 -5.58 -3.36
N PHE A 115 7.04 -6.83 -2.97
CA PHE A 115 8.00 -7.77 -2.41
C PHE A 115 9.25 -7.96 -3.28
N GLY A 116 9.08 -8.11 -4.59
CA GLY A 116 10.18 -8.39 -5.52
C GLY A 116 11.17 -7.24 -5.74
N TYR A 117 10.89 -6.03 -5.22
CA TYR A 117 11.86 -4.92 -5.28
C TYR A 117 12.92 -4.97 -4.18
N MET A 118 12.89 -5.95 -3.28
CA MET A 118 13.78 -6.04 -2.12
C MET A 118 15.26 -5.98 -2.50
N ASP A 119 15.73 -6.90 -3.34
CA ASP A 119 17.14 -6.94 -3.75
C ASP A 119 17.53 -5.81 -4.70
N PRO A 120 16.72 -5.42 -5.70
CA PRO A 120 16.93 -4.21 -6.49
C PRO A 120 17.11 -2.96 -5.63
N MET A 121 16.23 -2.70 -4.66
CA MET A 121 16.32 -1.52 -3.79
C MET A 121 17.56 -1.54 -2.90
N LEU A 122 17.91 -2.71 -2.33
CA LEU A 122 19.13 -2.85 -1.51
C LEU A 122 20.39 -2.47 -2.27
N LYS A 123 20.50 -2.91 -3.53
CA LYS A 123 21.65 -2.55 -4.38
C LYS A 123 21.71 -1.04 -4.62
N VAL A 124 20.58 -0.43 -4.95
CA VAL A 124 20.54 1.04 -5.17
C VAL A 124 20.81 1.79 -3.87
N ALA A 125 20.29 1.34 -2.73
CA ALA A 125 20.53 1.93 -1.42
C ALA A 125 22.01 1.87 -1.01
N ALA A 126 22.69 0.78 -1.35
CA ALA A 126 24.13 0.64 -1.07
C ALA A 126 24.98 1.72 -1.74
N ASP A 127 24.61 2.13 -2.95
CA ASP A 127 25.31 3.10 -3.76
C ASP A 127 24.89 4.57 -3.49
N ASN A 128 23.75 4.81 -2.81
CA ASN A 128 23.12 6.12 -2.66
C ASN A 128 22.75 6.40 -1.19
N LYS A 129 23.77 6.61 -0.35
CA LYS A 129 23.62 6.72 1.12
C LYS A 129 22.81 7.94 1.59
N ASP A 130 22.70 8.97 0.77
CA ASP A 130 21.94 10.20 1.04
C ASP A 130 20.45 10.10 0.64
N VAL A 131 20.03 8.99 0.04
CA VAL A 131 18.66 8.71 -0.36
C VAL A 131 18.02 7.73 0.63
N LYS A 132 16.77 7.96 0.99
CA LYS A 132 15.95 7.14 1.89
C LYS A 132 15.08 6.19 1.08
N PHE A 133 15.02 4.93 1.49
CA PHE A 133 14.26 3.90 0.81
C PHE A 133 13.23 3.27 1.74
N GLU A 134 12.00 3.18 1.27
CA GLU A 134 10.85 2.54 1.91
C GLU A 134 10.43 1.34 1.06
N HIS A 135 10.58 0.14 1.59
CA HIS A 135 10.25 -1.08 0.85
C HIS A 135 9.05 -1.80 1.45
N ALA A 136 7.98 -1.97 0.66
CA ALA A 136 6.80 -2.71 1.06
C ALA A 136 7.05 -4.22 1.11
N THR A 137 6.51 -4.88 2.14
CA THR A 137 6.43 -6.35 2.31
C THR A 137 7.78 -7.09 2.37
N GLY A 138 8.91 -6.38 2.35
CA GLY A 138 10.24 -6.98 2.45
C GLY A 138 10.69 -7.27 3.88
N TYR A 139 11.85 -7.94 4.00
CA TYR A 139 12.48 -8.27 5.29
C TYR A 139 13.97 -7.89 5.36
N LYS A 140 14.58 -7.46 4.24
CA LYS A 140 15.96 -6.97 4.21
C LYS A 140 15.99 -5.46 4.38
N GLN A 141 16.96 -4.97 5.13
CA GLN A 141 17.09 -3.57 5.55
C GLN A 141 18.52 -3.07 5.39
N ALA A 142 18.71 -1.75 5.40
CA ALA A 142 20.01 -1.09 5.42
C ALA A 142 19.91 0.22 6.21
N ASP A 143 21.06 0.89 6.46
CA ASP A 143 21.10 2.16 7.22
C ASP A 143 20.25 3.27 6.59
N ASN A 144 19.98 3.17 5.28
CA ASN A 144 19.14 4.09 4.52
C ASN A 144 17.94 3.38 3.84
N MET A 145 17.59 2.19 4.27
CA MET A 145 16.42 1.44 3.81
C MET A 145 15.73 0.76 4.97
N ARG A 146 14.42 0.96 5.11
CA ARG A 146 13.55 0.24 6.05
C ARG A 146 12.38 -0.43 5.31
N THR A 147 11.71 -1.33 6.00
CA THR A 147 10.60 -2.07 5.44
C THR A 147 9.29 -1.72 6.15
N TYR A 148 8.20 -1.75 5.41
CA TYR A 148 6.86 -1.59 5.94
C TYR A 148 5.93 -2.64 5.34
N ASP A 149 4.93 -3.06 6.11
CA ASP A 149 3.96 -4.07 5.72
C ASP A 149 2.64 -3.81 6.44
N SER A 150 1.59 -4.46 5.98
CA SER A 150 0.26 -4.43 6.61
C SER A 150 -0.18 -5.84 6.98
N ARG A 151 -0.94 -5.95 8.08
CA ARG A 151 -1.51 -7.21 8.58
C ARG A 151 -2.77 -7.58 7.78
N THR A 152 -2.62 -7.71 6.46
CA THR A 152 -3.71 -8.03 5.52
C THR A 152 -4.55 -9.24 5.96
N TYR A 153 -3.91 -10.18 6.66
CA TYR A 153 -4.55 -11.37 7.22
C TYR A 153 -5.66 -11.04 8.24
N GLU A 154 -5.65 -9.85 8.86
CA GLU A 154 -6.71 -9.40 9.76
C GLU A 154 -8.00 -9.10 8.96
N GLY A 155 -7.87 -8.41 7.83
CA GLY A 155 -8.96 -8.17 6.88
C GLY A 155 -9.48 -9.48 6.26
N ALA A 156 -8.55 -10.37 5.86
CA ALA A 156 -8.90 -11.69 5.33
C ALA A 156 -9.71 -12.53 6.34
N TYR A 157 -9.33 -12.51 7.63
CA TYR A 157 -10.07 -13.21 8.67
C TYR A 157 -11.51 -12.68 8.82
N MET A 158 -11.67 -11.35 8.88
CA MET A 158 -13.00 -10.72 8.99
C MET A 158 -13.87 -11.02 7.76
N ALA A 159 -13.29 -10.99 6.55
CA ALA A 159 -13.98 -11.45 5.33
C ALA A 159 -14.38 -12.93 5.44
N GLY A 160 -13.51 -13.76 5.99
CA GLY A 160 -13.80 -15.17 6.25
C GLY A 160 -15.01 -15.38 7.17
N VAL A 161 -15.11 -14.63 8.25
CA VAL A 161 -16.29 -14.70 9.17
C VAL A 161 -17.58 -14.45 8.43
N ILE A 162 -17.62 -13.46 7.55
CA ILE A 162 -18.77 -13.18 6.68
C ILE A 162 -18.98 -14.33 5.70
N ALA A 163 -17.93 -14.81 5.02
CA ALA A 163 -18.02 -15.90 4.06
C ALA A 163 -18.61 -17.18 4.65
N GLY A 164 -18.18 -17.56 5.86
CA GLY A 164 -18.66 -18.76 6.55
C GLY A 164 -20.16 -18.72 6.86
N LYS A 165 -20.71 -17.52 7.07
CA LYS A 165 -22.16 -17.32 7.28
C LYS A 165 -22.95 -17.27 5.96
N MET A 166 -22.35 -16.72 4.91
CA MET A 166 -23.04 -16.43 3.64
C MET A 166 -23.02 -17.60 2.65
N THR A 167 -22.07 -18.52 2.76
CA THR A 167 -21.99 -19.69 1.87
C THR A 167 -23.17 -20.64 2.10
N LYS A 168 -23.66 -21.21 1.00
CA LYS A 168 -24.71 -22.25 0.98
C LYS A 168 -24.14 -23.65 0.69
N THR A 169 -22.93 -23.69 0.08
CA THR A 169 -22.29 -24.96 -0.33
C THR A 169 -21.24 -25.43 0.66
N ASN A 170 -20.87 -24.61 1.65
CA ASN A 170 -19.71 -24.78 2.53
C ASN A 170 -18.37 -24.84 1.77
N THR A 171 -18.36 -24.45 0.50
CA THR A 171 -17.16 -24.43 -0.36
C THR A 171 -16.86 -22.99 -0.74
N LEU A 172 -15.72 -22.53 -0.30
CA LEU A 172 -15.18 -21.21 -0.64
C LEU A 172 -14.10 -21.36 -1.72
N GLY A 173 -13.92 -20.30 -2.51
CA GLY A 173 -12.87 -20.25 -3.51
C GLY A 173 -11.94 -19.08 -3.27
N VAL A 174 -10.63 -19.28 -3.40
CA VAL A 174 -9.63 -18.21 -3.33
C VAL A 174 -8.84 -18.18 -4.63
N VAL A 175 -8.87 -17.03 -5.31
CA VAL A 175 -7.92 -16.72 -6.39
C VAL A 175 -6.69 -16.09 -5.77
N ALA A 176 -5.55 -16.78 -5.89
CA ALA A 176 -4.31 -16.38 -5.24
C ALA A 176 -3.24 -15.99 -6.27
N SER A 177 -2.47 -14.96 -5.95
CA SER A 177 -1.41 -14.41 -6.79
C SER A 177 -0.14 -15.25 -6.79
N ILE A 178 0.79 -14.98 -5.91
CA ILE A 178 2.12 -15.60 -5.83
C ILE A 178 2.26 -16.35 -4.50
N PRO A 179 2.80 -17.59 -4.47
CA PRO A 179 2.85 -18.40 -3.25
C PRO A 179 3.96 -17.97 -2.28
N ILE A 180 3.84 -16.77 -1.75
CA ILE A 180 4.67 -16.23 -0.68
C ILE A 180 3.95 -16.31 0.68
N PRO A 181 4.67 -16.22 1.81
CA PRO A 181 4.08 -16.33 3.15
C PRO A 181 2.90 -15.41 3.41
N GLU A 182 2.92 -14.19 2.89
CA GLU A 182 1.81 -13.23 3.02
C GLU A 182 0.51 -13.79 2.42
N VAL A 183 0.55 -14.21 1.16
CA VAL A 183 -0.64 -14.72 0.44
C VAL A 183 -1.16 -16.01 1.10
N ILE A 184 -0.25 -16.92 1.49
CA ILE A 184 -0.62 -18.15 2.19
C ILE A 184 -1.27 -17.84 3.54
N ARG A 185 -0.75 -16.88 4.29
CA ARG A 185 -1.30 -16.42 5.55
C ARG A 185 -2.71 -15.83 5.38
N ASN A 186 -2.94 -15.06 4.30
CA ASN A 186 -4.26 -14.50 3.98
C ASN A 186 -5.28 -15.60 3.66
N ILE A 187 -4.92 -16.59 2.84
CA ILE A 187 -5.75 -17.76 2.54
C ILE A 187 -6.13 -18.51 3.82
N ASN A 188 -5.15 -18.75 4.68
CA ASN A 188 -5.35 -19.45 5.95
C ASN A 188 -6.25 -18.65 6.89
N SER A 189 -6.02 -17.34 7.02
CA SER A 189 -6.81 -16.48 7.91
C SER A 189 -8.26 -16.34 7.43
N PHE A 190 -8.49 -16.24 6.12
CA PHE A 190 -9.82 -16.29 5.53
C PHE A 190 -10.54 -17.62 5.88
N THR A 191 -9.83 -18.73 5.75
CA THR A 191 -10.39 -20.06 6.09
C THR A 191 -10.69 -20.17 7.58
N LEU A 192 -9.78 -19.72 8.46
CA LEU A 192 -9.98 -19.71 9.92
C LEU A 192 -11.18 -18.84 10.31
N GLY A 193 -11.32 -17.66 9.72
CA GLY A 193 -12.47 -16.79 9.91
C GLY A 193 -13.78 -17.47 9.51
N ALA A 194 -13.80 -18.11 8.35
CA ALA A 194 -14.97 -18.81 7.87
C ALA A 194 -15.33 -20.02 8.76
N GLN A 195 -14.33 -20.77 9.22
CA GLN A 195 -14.54 -21.91 10.12
C GLN A 195 -14.99 -21.48 11.52
N SER A 196 -14.68 -20.27 11.97
CA SER A 196 -15.20 -19.74 13.23
C SER A 196 -16.71 -19.54 13.21
N SER A 197 -17.29 -19.31 12.02
CA SER A 197 -18.74 -19.20 11.80
C SER A 197 -19.37 -20.53 11.37
N ASN A 198 -18.60 -21.38 10.67
CA ASN A 198 -19.08 -22.64 10.14
C ASN A 198 -17.94 -23.67 10.00
N PRO A 199 -17.80 -24.61 10.95
CA PRO A 199 -16.66 -25.55 10.96
C PRO A 199 -16.63 -26.56 9.79
N LYS A 200 -17.69 -26.62 8.97
CA LYS A 200 -17.76 -27.49 7.78
C LYS A 200 -17.06 -26.91 6.55
N ILE A 201 -16.60 -25.66 6.63
CA ILE A 201 -16.00 -24.95 5.50
C ILE A 201 -14.80 -25.70 4.91
N LYS A 202 -14.79 -25.72 3.57
CA LYS A 202 -13.67 -26.10 2.72
C LYS A 202 -13.29 -24.91 1.83
N THR A 203 -12.01 -24.63 1.73
CA THR A 203 -11.47 -23.57 0.88
C THR A 203 -10.67 -24.19 -0.25
N LYS A 204 -11.03 -23.91 -1.50
CA LYS A 204 -10.29 -24.27 -2.71
C LYS A 204 -9.46 -23.09 -3.16
N VAL A 205 -8.24 -23.35 -3.64
CA VAL A 205 -7.31 -22.30 -4.08
C VAL A 205 -6.90 -22.54 -5.52
N VAL A 206 -6.91 -21.49 -6.33
CA VAL A 206 -6.32 -21.47 -7.67
C VAL A 206 -5.29 -20.38 -7.72
N TRP A 207 -4.03 -20.74 -8.04
CA TRP A 207 -2.91 -19.82 -8.17
C TRP A 207 -2.78 -19.32 -9.60
N VAL A 208 -2.69 -18.01 -9.80
CA VAL A 208 -2.48 -17.38 -11.11
C VAL A 208 -1.01 -17.07 -11.38
N ASN A 209 -0.15 -17.08 -10.34
CA ASN A 209 1.29 -16.77 -10.37
C ASN A 209 1.62 -15.38 -10.92
N GLU A 210 0.72 -14.44 -10.74
CA GLU A 210 0.86 -13.01 -11.10
C GLU A 210 0.08 -12.17 -10.10
N TRP A 211 0.52 -10.92 -9.86
CA TRP A 211 -0.21 -9.98 -9.02
C TRP A 211 -1.46 -9.46 -9.73
N PHE A 212 -1.32 -9.06 -10.99
CA PHE A 212 -2.37 -8.46 -11.80
C PHE A 212 -2.45 -9.15 -13.16
N ASN A 213 -3.48 -9.93 -13.38
CA ASN A 213 -3.81 -10.53 -14.68
C ASN A 213 -5.32 -10.82 -14.76
N PRO A 214 -6.16 -9.81 -15.11
CA PRO A 214 -7.61 -9.96 -15.14
C PRO A 214 -8.13 -11.16 -15.93
N PRO A 215 -7.59 -11.54 -17.10
CA PRO A 215 -7.98 -12.76 -17.80
C PRO A 215 -7.75 -14.03 -16.98
N LYS A 216 -6.56 -14.23 -16.40
CA LYS A 216 -6.25 -15.41 -15.57
C LYS A 216 -7.07 -15.44 -14.29
N GLU A 217 -7.32 -14.28 -13.67
CA GLU A 217 -8.17 -14.16 -12.50
C GLU A 217 -9.62 -14.57 -12.80
N THR A 218 -10.15 -14.17 -13.96
CA THR A 218 -11.46 -14.58 -14.47
C THR A 218 -11.55 -16.10 -14.68
N GLU A 219 -10.52 -16.70 -15.29
CA GLU A 219 -10.44 -18.17 -15.50
C GLU A 219 -10.39 -18.90 -14.17
N ALA A 220 -9.55 -18.44 -13.24
CA ALA A 220 -9.41 -19.02 -11.90
C ALA A 220 -10.72 -18.95 -11.11
N ALA A 221 -11.38 -17.79 -11.09
CA ALA A 221 -12.68 -17.59 -10.45
C ALA A 221 -13.75 -18.51 -11.06
N THR A 222 -13.79 -18.62 -12.40
CA THR A 222 -14.73 -19.51 -13.10
C THR A 222 -14.48 -20.97 -12.75
N SER A 223 -13.21 -21.40 -12.68
CA SER A 223 -12.83 -22.77 -12.28
C SER A 223 -13.27 -23.08 -10.86
N LEU A 224 -13.08 -22.16 -9.91
CA LEU A 224 -13.50 -22.31 -8.52
C LEU A 224 -15.03 -22.42 -8.41
N ILE A 225 -15.78 -21.59 -9.14
CA ILE A 225 -17.25 -21.64 -9.18
C ILE A 225 -17.73 -22.97 -9.75
N ASN A 226 -17.15 -23.43 -10.86
CA ASN A 226 -17.46 -24.74 -11.44
C ASN A 226 -17.10 -25.90 -10.49
N GLY A 227 -16.10 -25.70 -9.63
CA GLY A 227 -15.71 -26.60 -8.55
C GLY A 227 -16.61 -26.56 -7.32
N GLY A 228 -17.71 -25.79 -7.35
CA GLY A 228 -18.73 -25.72 -6.28
C GLY A 228 -18.58 -24.57 -5.30
N ALA A 229 -17.61 -23.67 -5.47
CA ALA A 229 -17.50 -22.47 -4.65
C ALA A 229 -18.63 -21.50 -4.95
N ASP A 230 -19.30 -21.01 -3.92
CA ASP A 230 -20.38 -20.02 -4.04
C ASP A 230 -20.04 -18.66 -3.43
N VAL A 231 -18.94 -18.58 -2.68
CA VAL A 231 -18.35 -17.35 -2.16
C VAL A 231 -16.86 -17.33 -2.53
N LEU A 232 -16.40 -16.26 -3.17
CA LEU A 232 -15.03 -16.09 -3.61
C LEU A 232 -14.30 -15.02 -2.80
N PHE A 233 -13.02 -15.25 -2.60
CA PHE A 233 -12.06 -14.30 -2.08
C PHE A 233 -10.89 -14.20 -3.05
N GLN A 234 -10.18 -13.09 -3.04
CA GLN A 234 -9.01 -12.88 -3.88
C GLN A 234 -7.84 -12.32 -3.10
N ASN A 235 -6.64 -12.66 -3.54
CA ASN A 235 -5.41 -11.97 -3.18
C ASN A 235 -4.65 -11.67 -4.49
N THR A 236 -5.35 -11.01 -5.39
CA THR A 236 -4.90 -10.47 -6.67
C THR A 236 -5.41 -9.05 -6.80
N ASP A 237 -4.80 -8.26 -7.66
CA ASP A 237 -4.93 -6.79 -7.63
C ASP A 237 -6.11 -6.27 -8.47
N SER A 238 -6.72 -7.09 -9.34
CA SER A 238 -7.80 -6.63 -10.19
C SER A 238 -9.20 -6.93 -9.62
N PRO A 239 -10.26 -6.24 -10.05
CA PRO A 239 -11.63 -6.56 -9.65
C PRO A 239 -12.24 -7.73 -10.45
N ALA A 240 -11.46 -8.49 -11.22
CA ALA A 240 -11.95 -9.52 -12.14
C ALA A 240 -12.70 -10.66 -11.40
N VAL A 241 -12.21 -11.05 -10.22
CA VAL A 241 -12.86 -12.10 -9.40
C VAL A 241 -14.26 -11.66 -8.98
N LEU A 242 -14.39 -10.43 -8.48
CA LEU A 242 -15.70 -9.88 -8.06
C LEU A 242 -16.66 -9.75 -9.23
N LYS A 243 -16.19 -9.25 -10.39
CA LYS A 243 -16.99 -9.18 -11.63
C LYS A 243 -17.46 -10.56 -12.08
N THR A 244 -16.55 -11.54 -12.08
CA THR A 244 -16.87 -12.93 -12.46
C THR A 244 -17.90 -13.54 -11.50
N ALA A 245 -17.77 -13.31 -10.20
CA ALA A 245 -18.75 -13.77 -9.22
C ALA A 245 -20.13 -13.16 -9.51
N GLN A 246 -20.20 -11.86 -9.83
CA GLN A 246 -21.47 -11.21 -10.19
C GLN A 246 -22.08 -11.81 -11.44
N ASP A 247 -21.32 -11.99 -12.51
CA ASP A 247 -21.80 -12.54 -13.78
C ASP A 247 -22.32 -13.99 -13.64
N LYS A 248 -21.75 -14.73 -12.68
CA LYS A 248 -22.14 -16.12 -12.37
C LYS A 248 -23.17 -16.23 -11.25
N GLY A 249 -23.71 -15.11 -10.74
CA GLY A 249 -24.67 -15.11 -9.64
C GLY A 249 -24.11 -15.67 -8.32
N LYS A 250 -22.84 -15.48 -8.08
CA LYS A 250 -22.11 -15.85 -6.85
C LYS A 250 -21.77 -14.62 -6.04
N ARG A 251 -21.17 -14.80 -4.87
CA ARG A 251 -20.77 -13.72 -3.98
C ARG A 251 -19.24 -13.63 -3.90
N ALA A 252 -18.73 -12.45 -3.65
CA ALA A 252 -17.28 -12.24 -3.50
C ALA A 252 -16.96 -11.02 -2.65
N PHE A 253 -15.67 -10.89 -2.33
CA PHE A 253 -15.11 -9.78 -1.57
C PHE A 253 -14.26 -8.88 -2.48
N GLY A 254 -14.20 -7.59 -2.13
CA GLY A 254 -13.16 -6.69 -2.59
C GLY A 254 -11.87 -6.88 -1.78
N TRP A 255 -10.74 -6.54 -2.38
CA TRP A 255 -9.41 -6.69 -1.79
C TRP A 255 -8.58 -5.43 -2.00
N ASP A 256 -7.82 -5.03 -0.97
CA ASP A 256 -6.95 -3.85 -0.91
C ASP A 256 -7.65 -2.49 -0.99
N SER A 257 -8.79 -2.39 -1.66
CA SER A 257 -9.62 -1.19 -1.75
C SER A 257 -11.11 -1.51 -1.69
N ASP A 258 -11.96 -0.49 -1.57
CA ASP A 258 -13.41 -0.66 -1.70
C ASP A 258 -13.78 -0.94 -3.15
N MET A 259 -14.06 -2.20 -3.45
CA MET A 259 -14.42 -2.68 -4.77
C MET A 259 -15.93 -2.76 -5.03
N THR A 260 -16.77 -2.19 -4.17
CA THR A 260 -18.24 -2.26 -4.29
C THR A 260 -18.74 -1.90 -5.70
N ALA A 261 -18.18 -0.87 -6.31
CA ALA A 261 -18.59 -0.39 -7.63
C ALA A 261 -18.34 -1.39 -8.77
N TYR A 262 -17.44 -2.34 -8.60
CA TYR A 262 -17.07 -3.30 -9.64
C TYR A 262 -17.99 -4.52 -9.74
N GLY A 263 -18.75 -4.79 -8.69
CA GLY A 263 -19.69 -5.92 -8.67
C GLY A 263 -20.72 -5.80 -7.55
N PRO A 264 -21.57 -4.74 -7.53
CA PRO A 264 -22.41 -4.39 -6.39
C PRO A 264 -23.41 -5.49 -5.97
N LYS A 265 -23.80 -6.37 -6.90
CA LYS A 265 -24.72 -7.49 -6.59
C LYS A 265 -24.02 -8.71 -6.00
N ALA A 266 -22.73 -8.87 -6.27
CA ALA A 266 -21.91 -9.95 -5.72
C ALA A 266 -21.17 -9.57 -4.44
N HIS A 267 -20.90 -8.29 -4.26
CA HIS A 267 -20.09 -7.76 -3.19
C HIS A 267 -20.65 -8.09 -1.81
N LEU A 268 -19.81 -8.65 -0.94
CA LEU A 268 -20.14 -8.93 0.47
C LEU A 268 -19.51 -7.90 1.41
N ALA A 269 -18.27 -7.55 1.18
CA ALA A 269 -17.49 -6.52 1.86
C ALA A 269 -16.17 -6.34 1.13
N SER A 270 -15.42 -5.29 1.44
CA SER A 270 -14.03 -5.13 0.99
C SER A 270 -13.09 -5.09 2.18
N ALA A 271 -12.07 -5.96 2.15
CA ALA A 271 -10.93 -5.85 3.06
C ALA A 271 -9.93 -4.87 2.45
N ILE A 272 -9.72 -3.73 3.10
CA ILE A 272 -8.93 -2.62 2.55
C ILE A 272 -7.61 -2.44 3.26
N ILE A 273 -6.64 -1.85 2.54
CA ILE A 273 -5.38 -1.36 3.09
C ILE A 273 -5.36 0.17 3.00
N ASN A 274 -5.07 0.82 4.10
CA ASN A 274 -4.85 2.25 4.17
C ASN A 274 -3.37 2.55 4.45
N TRP A 275 -2.61 2.82 3.41
CA TRP A 275 -1.19 3.18 3.52
C TRP A 275 -0.95 4.63 3.99
N THR A 276 -1.99 5.46 4.00
CA THR A 276 -1.89 6.91 4.29
C THR A 276 -1.21 7.22 5.62
N PRO A 277 -1.55 6.58 6.77
CA PRO A 277 -0.90 6.90 8.03
C PRO A 277 0.61 6.65 8.00
N TYR A 278 1.03 5.54 7.41
CA TYR A 278 2.44 5.21 7.27
C TYR A 278 3.19 6.19 6.37
N TYR A 279 2.63 6.51 5.20
CA TYR A 279 3.24 7.42 4.23
C TYR A 279 3.39 8.83 4.80
N ILE A 280 2.37 9.35 5.49
CA ILE A 280 2.43 10.64 6.18
C ILE A 280 3.54 10.63 7.24
N LYS A 281 3.63 9.58 8.05
CA LYS A 281 4.68 9.43 9.06
C LYS A 281 6.07 9.44 8.43
N ALA A 282 6.33 8.58 7.44
CA ALA A 282 7.62 8.47 6.76
C ALA A 282 8.06 9.77 6.11
N THR A 283 7.13 10.44 5.42
CA THR A 283 7.38 11.73 4.76
C THR A 283 7.67 12.84 5.77
N ARG A 284 6.91 12.91 6.87
CA ARG A 284 7.12 13.88 7.95
C ARG A 284 8.48 13.68 8.61
N GLU A 285 8.86 12.45 8.92
CA GLU A 285 10.18 12.11 9.45
C GLU A 285 11.30 12.54 8.50
N ALA A 286 11.12 12.36 7.19
CA ALA A 286 12.08 12.78 6.18
C ALA A 286 12.21 14.30 6.10
N LEU A 287 11.09 15.05 6.12
CA LEU A 287 11.08 16.52 6.13
C LEU A 287 11.72 17.11 7.39
N GLU A 288 11.50 16.47 8.53
CA GLU A 288 12.04 16.91 9.83
C GLU A 288 13.47 16.43 10.12
N GLY A 289 14.09 15.67 9.19
CA GLY A 289 15.42 15.09 9.40
C GLY A 289 15.47 14.01 10.49
N LYS A 290 14.32 13.44 10.87
CA LYS A 290 14.19 12.40 11.90
C LYS A 290 14.08 10.99 11.32
N TRP A 291 14.03 10.84 10.01
CA TRP A 291 13.93 9.56 9.36
C TRP A 291 15.20 8.74 9.60
N THR A 292 15.05 7.49 10.02
CA THR A 292 16.15 6.54 10.21
C THR A 292 15.90 5.28 9.41
N GLY A 293 16.95 4.72 8.84
CA GLY A 293 16.90 3.42 8.20
C GLY A 293 16.88 2.27 9.19
N GLY A 294 16.81 1.05 8.67
CA GLY A 294 16.63 -0.15 9.48
C GLY A 294 15.20 -0.25 10.04
N GLY A 295 14.93 -1.37 10.68
CA GLY A 295 13.61 -1.62 11.30
C GLY A 295 12.51 -1.98 10.32
N GLN A 296 11.47 -2.58 10.87
CA GLN A 296 10.26 -3.01 10.14
C GLN A 296 9.03 -2.46 10.85
N THR A 297 8.09 -1.94 10.08
CA THR A 297 6.76 -1.58 10.55
C THR A 297 5.75 -2.55 9.97
N TRP A 298 4.92 -3.17 10.81
CA TRP A 298 3.86 -4.07 10.38
C TRP A 298 2.54 -3.63 11.01
N SER A 299 1.78 -2.83 10.26
CA SER A 299 0.58 -2.13 10.73
C SER A 299 -0.69 -2.95 10.49
N GLY A 300 -1.60 -2.93 11.44
CA GLY A 300 -2.87 -3.66 11.39
C GLY A 300 -4.10 -2.77 11.61
N VAL A 301 -5.19 -3.42 12.02
CA VAL A 301 -6.44 -2.75 12.40
C VAL A 301 -6.21 -1.69 13.47
N LYS A 302 -5.41 -2.01 14.49
CA LYS A 302 -5.09 -1.08 15.60
C LYS A 302 -4.40 0.21 15.15
N ASP A 303 -3.69 0.16 14.02
CA ASP A 303 -2.91 1.27 13.47
C ASP A 303 -3.71 2.02 12.38
N GLY A 304 -4.95 1.60 12.09
CA GLY A 304 -5.77 2.14 11.02
C GLY A 304 -5.29 1.79 9.61
N ALA A 305 -4.42 0.77 9.49
CA ALA A 305 -3.89 0.31 8.21
C ALA A 305 -4.79 -0.74 7.54
N ILE A 306 -5.55 -1.51 8.31
CA ILE A 306 -6.47 -2.55 7.81
C ILE A 306 -7.87 -2.25 8.31
N ASP A 307 -8.83 -2.42 7.41
CA ASP A 307 -10.24 -2.35 7.75
C ASP A 307 -11.06 -3.31 6.87
N ILE A 308 -12.32 -3.55 7.25
CA ILE A 308 -13.32 -4.17 6.40
C ILE A 308 -14.49 -3.20 6.27
N VAL A 309 -14.83 -2.87 5.03
CA VAL A 309 -15.78 -1.79 4.72
C VAL A 309 -16.89 -2.26 3.80
N SER A 310 -17.92 -1.44 3.68
CA SER A 310 -19.04 -1.63 2.74
C SER A 310 -19.68 -3.02 2.86
N ILE A 311 -19.86 -3.50 4.12
CA ILE A 311 -20.52 -4.79 4.36
C ILE A 311 -21.95 -4.73 3.83
N ALA A 312 -22.29 -5.67 2.93
CA ALA A 312 -23.56 -5.72 2.23
C ALA A 312 -24.76 -5.81 3.21
N ASP A 313 -25.89 -5.23 2.80
CA ASP A 313 -27.06 -5.13 3.66
C ASP A 313 -27.64 -6.49 4.04
N ASP A 314 -27.55 -7.48 3.15
CA ASP A 314 -28.05 -8.85 3.34
C ASP A 314 -27.13 -9.72 4.23
N VAL A 315 -25.96 -9.23 4.65
CA VAL A 315 -25.17 -9.89 5.70
C VAL A 315 -25.91 -9.77 7.03
N PRO A 316 -26.17 -10.87 7.75
CA PRO A 316 -26.92 -10.85 9.00
C PRO A 316 -26.33 -9.91 10.06
N ALA A 317 -27.22 -9.28 10.84
CA ALA A 317 -26.83 -8.32 11.85
C ALA A 317 -25.91 -8.92 12.95
N ASP A 318 -26.13 -10.17 13.32
CA ASP A 318 -25.27 -10.92 14.24
C ASP A 318 -23.85 -11.10 13.71
N THR A 319 -23.72 -11.30 12.40
CA THR A 319 -22.43 -11.43 11.73
C THR A 319 -21.71 -10.08 11.65
N LYS A 320 -22.42 -8.99 11.33
CA LYS A 320 -21.86 -7.62 11.36
C LYS A 320 -21.38 -7.26 12.77
N ALA A 321 -22.17 -7.56 13.79
CA ALA A 321 -21.80 -7.36 15.19
C ALA A 321 -20.56 -8.18 15.59
N LYS A 322 -20.44 -9.42 15.10
CA LYS A 322 -19.27 -10.27 15.34
C LYS A 322 -17.99 -9.71 14.68
N VAL A 323 -18.12 -9.18 13.47
CA VAL A 323 -16.99 -8.50 12.79
C VAL A 323 -16.52 -7.28 13.58
N GLU A 324 -17.44 -6.45 14.09
CA GLU A 324 -17.10 -5.29 14.91
C GLU A 324 -16.45 -5.71 16.27
N GLU A 325 -16.92 -6.80 16.89
CA GLU A 325 -16.28 -7.37 18.08
C GLU A 325 -14.83 -7.78 17.81
N ILE A 326 -14.59 -8.48 16.69
CA ILE A 326 -13.26 -8.91 16.27
C ILE A 326 -12.37 -7.68 16.02
N LYS A 327 -12.87 -6.70 15.29
CA LYS A 327 -12.15 -5.46 14.99
C LYS A 327 -11.75 -4.72 16.27
N LYS A 328 -12.66 -4.64 17.25
CA LYS A 328 -12.35 -4.09 18.57
C LYS A 328 -11.27 -4.90 19.27
N GLY A 329 -11.39 -6.23 19.27
CA GLY A 329 -10.44 -7.12 19.92
C GLY A 329 -9.03 -7.10 19.27
N LEU A 330 -8.96 -6.88 17.94
CA LEU A 330 -7.69 -6.65 17.24
C LEU A 330 -7.07 -5.30 17.62
N THR A 331 -7.91 -4.27 17.84
CA THR A 331 -7.47 -2.94 18.24
C THR A 331 -6.91 -2.91 19.64
N ASP A 332 -7.58 -3.55 20.61
CA ASP A 332 -7.21 -3.54 22.02
C ASP A 332 -6.32 -4.74 22.44
N GLY A 333 -6.04 -5.66 21.48
CA GLY A 333 -5.19 -6.83 21.70
C GLY A 333 -5.86 -8.00 22.44
N SER A 334 -7.16 -7.94 22.71
CA SER A 334 -7.92 -9.00 23.39
C SER A 334 -8.28 -10.19 22.48
N PHE A 335 -8.11 -10.02 21.16
CA PHE A 335 -8.39 -11.05 20.16
C PHE A 335 -7.13 -11.41 19.37
N ALA A 336 -6.91 -12.71 19.17
CA ALA A 336 -5.84 -13.23 18.34
C ALA A 336 -6.41 -14.22 17.30
N ILE A 337 -6.11 -13.99 16.02
CA ILE A 337 -6.54 -14.84 14.90
C ILE A 337 -5.82 -16.18 14.94
N TRP A 338 -4.50 -16.14 15.09
CA TRP A 338 -3.62 -17.31 15.06
C TRP A 338 -3.36 -17.80 16.47
N LYS A 339 -4.34 -18.53 17.02
CA LYS A 339 -4.31 -19.12 18.37
C LYS A 339 -4.47 -20.63 18.29
N GLY A 340 -3.66 -21.35 19.06
CA GLY A 340 -3.69 -22.81 19.16
C GLY A 340 -4.84 -23.35 20.06
N PRO A 341 -5.17 -24.64 19.91
CA PRO A 341 -4.48 -25.59 19.05
C PRO A 341 -4.84 -25.39 17.57
N LEU A 342 -3.86 -25.37 16.69
CA LEU A 342 -4.04 -25.19 15.26
C LEU A 342 -3.34 -26.32 14.49
N MET A 343 -4.08 -26.94 13.57
CA MET A 343 -3.57 -27.99 12.70
C MET A 343 -3.38 -27.48 11.29
N ASP A 344 -2.35 -27.95 10.60
CA ASP A 344 -2.26 -27.83 9.16
C ASP A 344 -3.24 -28.82 8.47
N ASN A 345 -3.32 -28.73 7.14
CA ASN A 345 -4.24 -29.57 6.36
C ASN A 345 -3.77 -31.03 6.21
N THR A 346 -2.57 -31.36 6.72
CA THR A 346 -2.09 -32.76 6.82
C THR A 346 -2.43 -33.39 8.16
N GLY A 347 -2.91 -32.58 9.13
CA GLY A 347 -3.21 -33.00 10.50
C GLY A 347 -2.07 -32.85 11.48
N LYS A 348 -0.96 -32.18 11.09
CA LYS A 348 0.14 -31.84 11.97
C LYS A 348 -0.22 -30.60 12.80
N GLU A 349 0.04 -30.64 14.11
CA GLU A 349 -0.07 -29.47 14.98
C GLU A 349 1.01 -28.44 14.64
N VAL A 350 0.60 -27.20 14.36
CA VAL A 350 1.47 -26.08 14.02
C VAL A 350 1.49 -24.99 15.10
N LEU A 351 0.43 -24.92 15.92
CA LEU A 351 0.39 -24.14 17.15
C LEU A 351 -0.22 -24.98 18.24
N SER A 352 0.48 -25.12 19.35
CA SER A 352 -0.01 -25.88 20.50
C SER A 352 -1.13 -25.15 21.23
N LYS A 353 -1.85 -25.89 22.06
CA LYS A 353 -2.94 -25.33 22.88
C LYS A 353 -2.45 -24.08 23.65
N ASP A 354 -3.28 -23.05 23.65
CA ASP A 354 -3.08 -21.77 24.34
C ASP A 354 -1.90 -20.91 23.83
N SER A 355 -1.17 -21.36 22.78
CA SER A 355 -0.16 -20.53 22.15
C SER A 355 -0.80 -19.53 21.17
N VAL A 356 -0.16 -18.35 21.02
CA VAL A 356 -0.49 -17.33 20.04
C VAL A 356 0.71 -17.15 19.12
N ALA A 357 0.48 -17.11 17.82
CA ALA A 357 1.53 -16.88 16.83
C ALA A 357 2.13 -15.48 16.99
N ASP A 358 3.45 -15.41 17.05
CA ASP A 358 4.20 -14.17 16.97
C ASP A 358 4.47 -13.74 15.50
N ASP A 359 5.04 -12.56 15.33
CA ASP A 359 5.35 -12.01 14.00
C ASP A 359 6.37 -12.89 13.25
N LYS A 360 7.28 -13.54 13.95
CA LYS A 360 8.26 -14.46 13.36
C LYS A 360 7.57 -15.70 12.79
N PHE A 361 6.64 -16.28 13.52
CA PHE A 361 5.84 -17.40 13.03
C PHE A 361 5.02 -16.98 11.82
N LEU A 362 4.31 -15.85 11.92
CA LEU A 362 3.44 -15.35 10.86
C LEU A 362 4.18 -15.01 9.58
N SER A 363 5.39 -14.45 9.67
CA SER A 363 6.22 -14.13 8.49
C SER A 363 6.78 -15.37 7.78
N GLY A 364 6.79 -16.53 8.43
CA GLY A 364 7.29 -17.79 7.88
C GLY A 364 6.22 -18.80 7.46
N VAL A 365 4.94 -18.43 7.42
CA VAL A 365 3.83 -19.35 7.09
C VAL A 365 3.98 -19.88 5.66
N ASN A 366 4.18 -21.18 5.53
CA ASN A 366 4.37 -21.89 4.26
C ASN A 366 3.55 -23.20 4.15
N PHE A 367 2.47 -23.29 4.89
CA PHE A 367 1.55 -24.42 4.96
C PHE A 367 0.10 -23.94 4.89
N TYR A 368 -0.81 -24.83 4.53
CA TYR A 368 -2.24 -24.58 4.63
C TYR A 368 -2.79 -25.08 5.97
N VAL A 369 -3.70 -24.30 6.58
CA VAL A 369 -4.46 -24.74 7.75
C VAL A 369 -5.50 -25.81 7.35
N LYS A 370 -5.94 -26.59 8.33
CA LYS A 370 -7.03 -27.55 8.16
C LYS A 370 -8.25 -26.88 7.52
N GLY A 371 -8.75 -27.47 6.43
CA GLY A 371 -9.89 -26.96 5.67
C GLY A 371 -9.53 -26.28 4.36
N VAL A 372 -8.26 -25.96 4.13
CA VAL A 372 -7.77 -25.57 2.81
C VAL A 372 -7.38 -26.82 2.03
N ASP A 373 -7.92 -26.98 0.83
CA ASP A 373 -7.65 -28.12 -0.03
C ASP A 373 -6.34 -27.96 -0.81
N GLY A 374 -5.63 -29.07 -1.06
CA GLY A 374 -4.41 -29.09 -1.89
C GLY A 374 -3.12 -28.87 -1.09
N LYS A 375 -2.07 -28.43 -1.80
CA LYS A 375 -0.74 -28.16 -1.26
C LYS A 375 -0.30 -26.76 -1.69
N VAL A 376 0.51 -26.12 -0.85
CA VAL A 376 1.19 -24.88 -1.22
C VAL A 376 2.13 -25.17 -2.39
N PRO A 377 2.10 -24.40 -3.49
CA PRO A 377 3.05 -24.56 -4.59
C PRO A 377 4.49 -24.37 -4.12
N GLY A 378 5.41 -25.26 -4.53
CA GLY A 378 6.82 -25.22 -4.11
C GLY A 378 7.08 -25.55 -2.63
N GLY A 379 6.07 -25.90 -1.87
CA GLY A 379 6.22 -26.40 -0.50
C GLY A 379 6.91 -27.78 -0.49
N LYS A 380 7.85 -27.95 0.48
CA LYS A 380 8.56 -29.23 0.67
C LYS A 380 7.65 -30.29 1.26
#